data_4e36f8d3925bfbcb48cfb4f67ac06d20
#
_entry.id   4e36f8d3925bfbcb48cfb4f67ac06d20
#
_cell.length_a   1.000
_cell.length_b   1.000
_cell.length_c   1.000
_cell.angle_alpha   90.00
_cell.angle_beta   90.00
_cell.angle_gamma   90.00
#
_symmetry.space_group_name_H-M   'P 1'
#
loop_
_entity.id
_entity.type
_entity.pdbx_description
1 polymer ?
#
loop_
_entity_poly.entity_id
_entity_poly.type
_entity_poly.pdbx_seq_one_letter_code
_entity_poly.pdbx_strand_id
1 'polypeptide(L)' 'MANDLNKGAERLTARILEDARAEAEKSARAAEAEASRIKELAAADAEK' A
#
# COMPACT_ATOMS: atom_id res chain seq x y z
N MET A 1 -6.93 32.46 14.48
CA MET A 1 -5.62 31.97 14.84
C MET A 1 -5.62 30.52 15.24
N ALA A 2 -6.43 30.12 16.23
CA ALA A 2 -6.56 28.70 16.55
C ALA A 2 -7.07 27.89 15.35
N ASN A 3 -7.93 28.51 14.53
CA ASN A 3 -8.47 27.85 13.34
C ASN A 3 -7.40 27.54 12.30
N ASP A 4 -6.40 28.42 12.16
CA ASP A 4 -5.32 28.20 11.20
C ASP A 4 -4.44 27.04 11.62
N LEU A 5 -4.18 26.92 12.92
CA LEU A 5 -3.39 25.81 13.45
C LEU A 5 -4.13 24.49 13.28
N ASN A 6 -5.44 24.50 13.50
CA ASN A 6 -6.27 23.31 13.33
C ASN A 6 -6.30 22.87 11.87
N LYS A 7 -6.42 23.83 10.94
CA LYS A 7 -6.42 23.51 9.51
C LYS A 7 -5.10 22.93 9.08
N GLY A 8 -3.99 23.47 9.59
CA GLY A 8 -2.68 22.95 9.30
C GLY A 8 -2.51 21.52 9.80
N ALA A 9 -2.97 21.26 11.02
CA ALA A 9 -2.91 19.92 11.60
C ALA A 9 -3.80 18.95 10.84
N GLU A 10 -4.99 19.38 10.41
CA GLU A 10 -5.89 18.55 9.63
C GLU A 10 -5.31 18.17 8.29
N ARG A 11 -4.66 19.12 7.61
CA ARG A 11 -4.03 18.86 6.33
C ARG A 11 -2.88 17.89 6.47
N LEU A 12 -2.10 18.06 7.52
CA LEU A 12 -0.97 17.17 7.77
C LEU A 12 -1.45 15.76 8.05
N THR A 13 -2.49 15.64 8.89
CA THR A 13 -3.08 14.35 9.20
C THR A 13 -3.64 13.67 7.95
N ALA A 14 -4.35 14.43 7.12
CA ALA A 14 -4.91 13.91 5.87
C ALA A 14 -3.81 13.44 4.93
N ARG A 15 -2.71 14.19 4.86
CA ARG A 15 -1.58 13.83 4.00
C ARG A 15 -0.91 12.55 4.48
N ILE A 16 -0.71 12.44 5.78
CA ILE A 16 -0.10 11.24 6.37
C ILE A 16 -0.97 10.01 6.10
N LEU A 17 -2.26 10.17 6.26
CA LEU A 17 -3.22 9.08 6.02
C LEU A 17 -3.21 8.67 4.56
N GLU A 18 -3.20 9.63 3.66
CA GLU A 18 -3.15 9.37 2.23
C GLU A 18 -1.88 8.64 1.84
N ASP A 19 -0.74 9.09 2.37
CA ASP A 19 0.54 8.45 2.11
C ASP A 19 0.57 7.02 2.64
N ALA A 20 -0.02 6.81 3.82
CA ALA A 20 -0.10 5.48 4.41
C ALA A 20 -0.95 4.53 3.56
N ARG A 21 -2.05 5.03 3.02
CA ARG A 21 -2.92 4.23 2.14
C ARG A 21 -2.21 3.88 0.85
N ALA A 22 -1.49 4.84 0.27
CA ALA A 22 -0.74 4.60 -0.96
C ALA A 22 0.34 3.54 -0.73
N GLU A 23 1.04 3.61 0.40
CA GLU A 23 2.04 2.61 0.75
C GLU A 23 1.42 1.23 0.97
N ALA A 24 0.28 1.18 1.63
CA ALA A 24 -0.43 -0.07 1.87
C ALA A 24 -0.87 -0.72 0.56
N GLU A 25 -1.40 0.07 -0.38
CA GLU A 25 -1.78 -0.45 -1.69
C GLU A 25 -0.60 -0.98 -2.47
N LYS A 26 0.51 -0.24 -2.41
CA LYS A 26 1.73 -0.65 -3.09
C LYS A 26 2.23 -1.98 -2.53
N SER A 27 2.25 -2.12 -1.21
CA SER A 27 2.66 -3.36 -0.56
C SER A 27 1.73 -4.51 -0.91
N ALA A 28 0.44 -4.26 -0.94
CA ALA A 28 -0.54 -5.29 -1.29
C ALA A 28 -0.35 -5.78 -2.72
N ARG A 29 -0.13 -4.86 -3.65
CA ARG A 29 0.12 -5.23 -5.04
C ARG A 29 1.40 -6.01 -5.21
N ALA A 30 2.45 -5.62 -4.49
CA ALA A 30 3.72 -6.34 -4.52
C ALA A 30 3.55 -7.76 -3.98
N ALA A 31 2.77 -7.91 -2.89
CA ALA A 31 2.50 -9.21 -2.31
C ALA A 31 1.70 -10.09 -3.26
N GLU A 32 0.69 -9.53 -3.93
CA GLU A 32 -0.10 -10.26 -4.91
C GLU A 32 0.73 -10.73 -6.09
N ALA A 33 1.61 -9.86 -6.59
CA ALA A 33 2.48 -10.19 -7.70
C ALA A 33 3.43 -11.32 -7.30
N GLU A 34 3.96 -11.26 -6.09
CA GLU A 34 4.86 -12.31 -5.59
C GLU A 34 4.11 -13.63 -5.42
N ALA A 35 2.90 -13.59 -4.89
CA ALA A 35 2.08 -14.78 -4.73
C ALA A 35 1.75 -15.43 -6.08
N SER A 36 1.42 -14.62 -7.09
CA SER A 36 1.17 -15.11 -8.45
C SER A 36 2.40 -15.78 -9.03
N ARG A 37 3.55 -15.16 -8.84
CA ARG A 37 4.81 -15.71 -9.33
C ARG A 37 5.11 -17.07 -8.71
N ILE A 38 4.90 -17.17 -7.41
CA ILE A 38 5.13 -18.44 -6.70
C ILE A 38 4.18 -19.52 -7.19
N LYS A 39 2.92 -19.17 -7.42
CA LYS A 39 1.93 -20.11 -7.94
C LYS A 39 2.32 -20.61 -9.33
N GLU A 40 2.79 -19.71 -10.18
CA GLU A 40 3.20 -20.07 -11.53
C GLU A 40 4.39 -21.01 -11.51
N LEU A 41 5.35 -20.73 -10.64
CA LEU A 41 6.52 -21.58 -10.51
C LEU A 41 6.15 -22.97 -9.98
N ALA A 42 5.26 -23.02 -9.00
CA ALA A 42 4.80 -24.27 -8.43
C ALA A 42 4.03 -25.10 -9.47
N ALA A 43 3.21 -24.45 -10.28
CA ALA A 43 2.45 -25.12 -11.35
C ALA A 43 3.41 -25.69 -12.41
N ALA A 44 4.44 -24.93 -12.77
CA ALA A 44 5.43 -25.40 -13.73
C ALA A 44 6.19 -26.61 -13.21
N ASP A 45 6.57 -26.59 -11.92
CA ASP A 45 7.25 -27.73 -11.30
C ASP A 45 6.34 -28.96 -11.24
N ALA A 46 5.07 -28.77 -10.99
CA ALA A 46 4.12 -29.87 -10.90
C ALA A 46 3.96 -30.61 -12.22
N GLU A 47 4.16 -29.90 -13.33
CA GLU A 47 4.06 -30.50 -14.67
C GLU A 47 5.26 -31.32 -15.04
N LYS A 48 6.36 -31.14 -14.37
CA LYS A 48 7.55 -31.90 -14.61
C LYS A 48 7.43 -33.26 -13.95
#